data_327cff66c0c418578d023f13b93bd4a7
#
_entry.id   327cff66c0c418578d023f13b93bd4a7
#
_cell.length_a   1.000
_cell.length_b   1.000
_cell.length_c   1.000
_cell.angle_alpha   90.00
_cell.angle_beta   90.00
_cell.angle_gamma   90.00
#
_symmetry.space_group_name_H-M   'P 1'
#
loop_
_entity.id
_entity.type
_entity.pdbx_description
1 polymer ?
#
loop_
_entity_poly.entity_id
_entity_poly.type
_entity_poly.pdbx_seq_one_letter_code
_entity_poly.pdbx_strand_id
1 'polypeptide(L)'
;RRRSVPILPKCCSTLKKDPGELHNLSDSPEYAEVLVKMRTALSNHIRATKDLGFFIPTSRENVILYDKVRKEKYPLNELYNLVELAGTAHADDAPVFEKALSSQYPEMRYWASVGLAQLGAKGELKTCPAPLLALLKDADPT
;
A
#
# COMPACT_ATOMS: atom_id res chain seq x y z
N ARG A 1 -15.22 1.41 -20.03
CA ARG A 1 -14.26 2.02 -19.09
C ARG A 1 -14.24 1.12 -17.85
N ARG A 2 -13.20 0.31 -17.66
CA ARG A 2 -12.98 -0.43 -16.42
C ARG A 2 -12.57 0.59 -15.36
N ARG A 3 -13.38 0.73 -14.31
CA ARG A 3 -12.97 1.53 -13.14
C ARG A 3 -11.82 0.80 -12.46
N SER A 4 -10.65 1.43 -12.36
CA SER A 4 -9.59 0.93 -11.49
C SER A 4 -10.12 0.90 -10.06
N VAL A 5 -10.16 -0.27 -9.45
CA VAL A 5 -10.51 -0.40 -8.04
C VAL A 5 -9.26 0.00 -7.25
N PRO A 6 -9.28 1.05 -6.44
CA PRO A 6 -8.16 1.37 -5.58
C PRO A 6 -7.96 0.21 -4.59
N ILE A 7 -6.70 -0.19 -4.38
CA ILE A 7 -6.34 -1.32 -3.50
C ILE A 7 -6.73 -1.04 -2.05
N LEU A 8 -6.74 0.22 -1.64
CA LEU A 8 -7.33 0.66 -0.38
C LEU A 8 -8.53 1.54 -0.73
N PRO A 9 -9.75 1.06 -0.56
CA PRO A 9 -10.92 1.86 -0.84
C PRO A 9 -10.91 3.09 0.07
N LYS A 10 -10.87 4.26 -0.53
CA LYS A 10 -11.11 5.51 0.17
C LYS A 10 -12.60 5.52 0.52
N CYS A 11 -12.95 5.01 1.68
CA CYS A 11 -14.32 5.06 2.18
C CYS A 11 -14.37 5.96 3.42
N CYS A 12 -15.28 6.89 3.40
CA CYS A 12 -15.63 7.72 4.55
C CYS A 12 -17.15 7.87 4.55
N SER A 13 -17.80 7.55 5.67
CA SER A 13 -19.25 7.64 5.83
C SER A 13 -19.59 8.27 7.18
N THR A 14 -20.81 8.76 7.33
CA THR A 14 -21.33 9.26 8.62
C THR A 14 -22.46 8.36 9.08
N LEU A 15 -22.20 7.45 9.99
CA LEU A 15 -23.18 6.47 10.50
C LEU A 15 -24.48 7.11 11.01
N LYS A 16 -24.40 8.35 11.51
CA LYS A 16 -25.59 9.06 11.99
C LYS A 16 -26.55 9.48 10.86
N LYS A 17 -26.00 9.88 9.70
CA LYS A 17 -26.78 10.36 8.55
C LYS A 17 -26.99 9.27 7.49
N ASP A 18 -26.08 8.30 7.44
CA ASP A 18 -26.05 7.21 6.49
C ASP A 18 -25.66 5.91 7.19
N PRO A 19 -26.60 5.31 7.95
CA PRO A 19 -26.35 4.07 8.71
C PRO A 19 -25.97 2.87 7.83
N GLY A 20 -26.37 2.90 6.56
CA GLY A 20 -26.06 1.84 5.56
C GLY A 20 -24.74 2.07 4.83
N GLU A 21 -24.03 3.16 5.11
CA GLU A 21 -22.76 3.53 4.46
C GLU A 21 -22.82 3.53 2.91
N LEU A 22 -23.97 3.96 2.37
CA LEU A 22 -24.23 3.95 0.93
C LEU A 22 -23.53 5.08 0.17
N HIS A 23 -23.14 6.14 0.87
CA HIS A 23 -22.55 7.33 0.31
C HIS A 23 -21.10 7.49 0.76
N ASN A 24 -20.17 7.36 -0.15
CA ASN A 24 -18.74 7.61 0.13
C ASN A 24 -18.46 9.11 0.11
N LEU A 25 -18.03 9.65 1.26
CA LEU A 25 -17.72 11.06 1.47
C LEU A 25 -16.23 11.40 1.31
N SER A 26 -15.40 10.45 0.85
CA SER A 26 -13.94 10.63 0.76
C SER A 26 -13.51 11.78 -0.15
N ASP A 27 -14.35 12.11 -1.12
CA ASP A 27 -14.06 13.17 -2.09
C ASP A 27 -14.85 14.47 -1.78
N SER A 28 -15.57 14.50 -0.65
CA SER A 28 -16.30 15.67 -0.21
C SER A 28 -15.38 16.68 0.49
N PRO A 29 -15.31 17.95 0.03
CA PRO A 29 -14.48 18.97 0.66
C PRO A 29 -14.85 19.22 2.13
N GLU A 30 -16.12 19.06 2.51
CA GLU A 30 -16.61 19.24 3.88
C GLU A 30 -15.93 18.28 4.87
N TYR A 31 -15.57 17.08 4.41
CA TYR A 31 -14.97 16.04 5.26
C TYR A 31 -13.45 15.89 5.07
N ALA A 32 -12.81 16.71 4.24
CA ALA A 32 -11.39 16.61 3.92
C ALA A 32 -10.49 16.64 5.17
N GLU A 33 -10.73 17.57 6.10
CA GLU A 33 -9.97 17.66 7.35
C GLU A 33 -10.17 16.45 8.27
N VAL A 34 -11.40 15.95 8.35
CA VAL A 34 -11.73 14.76 9.14
C VAL A 34 -11.00 13.54 8.56
N LEU A 35 -11.02 13.40 7.23
CA LEU A 35 -10.33 12.32 6.53
C LEU A 35 -8.82 12.34 6.78
N VAL A 36 -8.19 13.52 6.74
CA VAL A 36 -6.76 13.69 7.06
C VAL A 36 -6.48 13.27 8.51
N LYS A 37 -7.29 13.71 9.48
CA LYS A 37 -7.14 13.33 10.89
C LYS A 37 -7.26 11.83 11.09
N MET A 38 -8.26 11.19 10.47
CA MET A 38 -8.45 9.73 10.57
C MET A 38 -7.29 8.96 9.96
N ARG A 39 -6.80 9.36 8.81
CA ARG A 39 -5.63 8.74 8.15
C ARG A 39 -4.37 8.87 9.00
N THR A 40 -4.13 10.06 9.56
CA THR A 40 -2.99 10.30 10.45
C THR A 40 -3.09 9.43 11.70
N ALA A 41 -4.26 9.33 12.31
CA ALA A 41 -4.48 8.49 13.47
C ALA A 41 -4.26 7.01 13.15
N LEU A 42 -4.74 6.53 12.00
CA LEU A 42 -4.52 5.16 11.53
C LEU A 42 -3.03 4.88 11.28
N SER A 43 -2.34 5.76 10.56
CA SER A 43 -0.90 5.63 10.29
C SER A 43 -0.09 5.57 11.59
N ASN A 44 -0.40 6.45 12.55
CA ASN A 44 0.26 6.44 13.86
C ASN A 44 -0.02 5.15 14.63
N HIS A 45 -1.25 4.64 14.59
CA HIS A 45 -1.62 3.38 15.23
C HIS A 45 -0.86 2.19 14.63
N ILE A 46 -0.84 2.05 13.31
CA ILE A 46 -0.10 1.01 12.58
C ILE A 46 1.37 0.99 12.99
N ARG A 47 2.00 2.17 13.06
CA ARG A 47 3.42 2.31 13.43
C ARG A 47 3.66 1.98 14.91
N ALA A 48 2.78 2.43 15.79
CA ALA A 48 2.89 2.20 17.23
C ALA A 48 2.71 0.72 17.59
N THR A 49 1.78 0.03 16.93
CA THR A 49 1.52 -1.40 17.13
C THR A 49 2.46 -2.31 16.36
N LYS A 50 3.27 -1.76 15.45
CA LYS A 50 4.10 -2.52 14.50
C LYS A 50 3.26 -3.56 13.75
N ASP A 51 2.16 -3.09 13.15
CA ASP A 51 1.21 -3.94 12.46
C ASP A 51 1.88 -4.70 11.30
N LEU A 52 1.73 -6.01 11.29
CA LEU A 52 2.29 -6.92 10.27
C LEU A 52 1.26 -7.29 9.18
N GLY A 53 0.08 -6.66 9.17
CA GLY A 53 -0.97 -6.92 8.19
C GLY A 53 -0.60 -6.62 6.74
N PHE A 54 0.51 -5.92 6.52
CA PHE A 54 1.05 -5.62 5.18
C PHE A 54 2.04 -6.67 4.66
N PHE A 55 2.36 -7.66 5.48
CA PHE A 55 3.13 -8.82 5.05
C PHE A 55 2.21 -9.81 4.35
N ILE A 56 2.68 -10.33 3.21
CA ILE A 56 1.86 -11.23 2.41
C ILE A 56 1.94 -12.63 3.01
N PRO A 57 0.81 -13.34 3.15
CA PRO A 57 0.78 -14.66 3.74
C PRO A 57 1.26 -15.75 2.74
N THR A 58 2.41 -15.57 2.11
CA THR A 58 2.93 -16.49 1.10
C THR A 58 3.76 -17.62 1.68
N SER A 59 4.23 -17.47 2.91
CA SER A 59 4.98 -18.54 3.57
C SER A 59 4.17 -19.15 4.71
N ARG A 60 4.24 -20.46 4.83
CA ARG A 60 3.77 -21.21 6.04
C ARG A 60 4.53 -20.80 7.30
N GLU A 61 5.45 -19.87 7.19
CA GLU A 61 6.35 -19.36 8.21
C GLU A 61 5.84 -18.11 8.93
N ASN A 62 4.57 -17.75 8.76
CA ASN A 62 3.98 -16.53 9.35
C ASN A 62 4.16 -16.42 10.89
N VAL A 63 4.29 -17.51 11.61
CA VAL A 63 4.56 -17.49 13.04
C VAL A 63 6.00 -17.06 13.33
N ILE A 64 6.92 -17.39 12.44
CA ILE A 64 8.34 -17.03 12.52
C ILE A 64 8.55 -15.56 12.13
N LEU A 65 7.68 -15.02 11.26
CA LEU A 65 7.77 -13.66 10.74
C LEU A 65 7.77 -12.60 11.83
N TYR A 66 6.88 -12.70 12.82
CA TYR A 66 6.80 -11.72 13.91
C TYR A 66 8.13 -11.64 14.69
N ASP A 67 8.67 -12.80 15.02
CA ASP A 67 9.96 -12.90 15.72
C ASP A 67 11.12 -12.41 14.84
N LYS A 68 11.11 -12.76 13.56
CA LYS A 68 12.10 -12.33 12.58
C LYS A 68 12.11 -10.81 12.43
N VAL A 69 10.95 -10.21 12.24
CA VAL A 69 10.80 -8.75 12.12
C VAL A 69 11.30 -8.03 13.37
N ARG A 70 11.04 -8.58 14.56
CA ARG A 70 11.52 -7.98 15.82
C ARG A 70 13.02 -8.13 16.03
N LYS A 71 13.58 -9.29 15.70
CA LYS A 71 15.01 -9.62 15.91
C LYS A 71 15.92 -9.03 14.85
N GLU A 72 15.51 -9.04 13.60
CA GLU A 72 16.34 -8.67 12.45
C GLU A 72 16.30 -7.17 12.09
N LYS A 73 15.71 -6.31 12.92
CA LYS A 73 15.60 -4.86 12.64
C LYS A 73 14.99 -4.56 11.27
N TYR A 74 13.96 -5.33 10.89
CA TYR A 74 13.24 -5.11 9.64
C TYR A 74 12.82 -3.63 9.50
N PRO A 75 12.98 -3.00 8.32
CA PRO A 75 12.70 -1.58 8.13
C PRO A 75 11.18 -1.32 7.98
N LEU A 76 10.41 -1.59 9.04
CA LEU A 76 8.93 -1.48 9.04
C LEU A 76 8.44 -0.10 8.60
N ASN A 77 9.11 0.98 9.02
CA ASN A 77 8.69 2.32 8.65
C ASN A 77 8.83 2.59 7.15
N GLU A 78 9.85 2.01 6.51
CA GLU A 78 10.03 2.11 5.06
C GLU A 78 8.93 1.32 4.33
N LEU A 79 8.59 0.13 4.85
CA LEU A 79 7.47 -0.66 4.33
C LEU A 79 6.15 0.12 4.44
N TYR A 80 5.84 0.70 5.61
CA TYR A 80 4.60 1.46 5.80
C TYR A 80 4.54 2.68 4.88
N ASN A 81 5.65 3.40 4.70
CA ASN A 81 5.71 4.52 3.76
C ASN A 81 5.40 4.06 2.33
N LEU A 82 5.97 2.93 1.93
CA LEU A 82 5.76 2.38 0.59
C LEU A 82 4.31 1.93 0.38
N VAL A 83 3.68 1.32 1.39
CA VAL A 83 2.27 0.92 1.38
C VAL A 83 1.35 2.14 1.26
N GLU A 84 1.59 3.17 2.07
CA GLU A 84 0.82 4.42 2.03
C GLU A 84 0.94 5.09 0.66
N LEU A 85 2.16 5.13 0.12
CA LEU A 85 2.43 5.68 -1.20
C LEU A 85 1.72 4.87 -2.30
N ALA A 86 1.76 3.54 -2.24
CA ALA A 86 1.07 2.69 -3.20
C ALA A 86 -0.45 2.90 -3.18
N GLY A 87 -1.05 3.19 -2.01
CA GLY A 87 -2.48 3.46 -1.87
C GLY A 87 -2.95 4.75 -2.53
N THR A 88 -2.06 5.73 -2.72
CA THR A 88 -2.37 7.04 -3.32
C THR A 88 -1.65 7.31 -4.64
N ALA A 89 -0.78 6.44 -5.08
CA ALA A 89 0.20 6.55 -6.15
C ALA A 89 -0.10 7.63 -7.22
N HIS A 90 0.87 8.52 -7.44
CA HIS A 90 0.90 9.54 -8.48
C HIS A 90 2.11 9.31 -9.39
N ALA A 91 2.10 9.85 -10.60
CA ALA A 91 3.17 9.65 -11.59
C ALA A 91 4.58 9.96 -11.04
N ASP A 92 4.69 10.97 -10.18
CA ASP A 92 5.95 11.38 -9.56
C ASP A 92 6.52 10.35 -8.57
N ASP A 93 5.70 9.37 -8.14
CA ASP A 93 6.10 8.32 -7.21
C ASP A 93 6.78 7.14 -7.92
N ALA A 94 6.70 7.06 -9.25
CA ALA A 94 7.25 5.95 -10.04
C ALA A 94 8.72 5.63 -9.71
N PRO A 95 9.64 6.61 -9.58
CA PRO A 95 11.04 6.33 -9.25
C PRO A 95 11.23 5.67 -7.88
N VAL A 96 10.35 5.98 -6.90
CA VAL A 96 10.39 5.36 -5.57
C VAL A 96 10.04 3.88 -5.67
N PHE A 97 8.99 3.56 -6.42
CA PHE A 97 8.59 2.17 -6.66
C PHE A 97 9.64 1.41 -7.45
N GLU A 98 10.18 1.99 -8.52
CA GLU A 98 11.23 1.34 -9.32
C GLU A 98 12.46 1.00 -8.48
N LYS A 99 12.90 1.89 -7.60
CA LYS A 99 13.98 1.63 -6.66
C LYS A 99 13.65 0.49 -5.70
N ALA A 100 12.41 0.46 -5.19
CA ALA A 100 11.99 -0.55 -4.23
C ALA A 100 11.84 -1.96 -4.83
N LEU A 101 11.68 -2.09 -6.16
CA LEU A 101 11.70 -3.40 -6.85
C LEU A 101 13.02 -4.17 -6.67
N SER A 102 14.12 -3.47 -6.38
CA SER A 102 15.43 -4.09 -6.13
C SER A 102 15.70 -4.35 -4.64
N SER A 103 14.70 -4.24 -3.78
CA SER A 103 14.84 -4.48 -2.34
C SER A 103 15.14 -5.96 -2.06
N GLN A 104 15.97 -6.21 -1.05
CA GLN A 104 16.17 -7.56 -0.51
C GLN A 104 14.92 -8.13 0.18
N TYR A 105 13.97 -7.29 0.54
CA TYR A 105 12.74 -7.66 1.24
C TYR A 105 11.61 -7.92 0.24
N PRO A 106 11.03 -9.14 0.19
CA PRO A 106 9.96 -9.49 -0.75
C PRO A 106 8.75 -8.57 -0.64
N GLU A 107 8.35 -8.20 0.58
CA GLU A 107 7.20 -7.33 0.83
C GLU A 107 7.38 -5.95 0.20
N MET A 108 8.59 -5.42 0.22
CA MET A 108 8.87 -4.12 -0.44
C MET A 108 8.78 -4.25 -1.95
N ARG A 109 9.29 -5.35 -2.55
CA ARG A 109 9.17 -5.58 -3.99
C ARG A 109 7.70 -5.72 -4.39
N TYR A 110 6.92 -6.44 -3.58
CA TYR A 110 5.49 -6.60 -3.80
C TYR A 110 4.76 -5.25 -3.79
N TRP A 111 4.89 -4.46 -2.71
CA TRP A 111 4.20 -3.17 -2.62
C TRP A 111 4.65 -2.16 -3.66
N ALA A 112 5.90 -2.22 -4.09
CA ALA A 112 6.40 -1.47 -5.24
C ALA A 112 5.68 -1.86 -6.54
N SER A 113 5.51 -3.16 -6.77
CA SER A 113 4.77 -3.68 -7.93
C SER A 113 3.31 -3.25 -7.90
N VAL A 114 2.69 -3.26 -6.72
CA VAL A 114 1.33 -2.75 -6.48
C VAL A 114 1.22 -1.28 -6.84
N GLY A 115 2.17 -0.44 -6.38
CA GLY A 115 2.20 0.99 -6.72
C GLY A 115 2.31 1.24 -8.22
N LEU A 116 3.21 0.54 -8.91
CA LEU A 116 3.35 0.63 -10.36
C LEU A 116 2.11 0.14 -11.11
N ALA A 117 1.47 -0.93 -10.63
CA ALA A 117 0.22 -1.41 -11.20
C ALA A 117 -0.90 -0.37 -11.07
N GLN A 118 -0.97 0.38 -9.95
CA GLN A 118 -1.90 1.48 -9.78
C GLN A 118 -1.65 2.61 -10.80
N LEU A 119 -0.38 2.99 -10.99
CA LEU A 119 -0.01 3.99 -12.00
C LEU A 119 -0.38 3.54 -13.41
N GLY A 120 -0.13 2.28 -13.74
CA GLY A 120 -0.55 1.69 -15.01
C GLY A 120 -2.07 1.72 -15.20
N ALA A 121 -2.83 1.37 -14.16
CA ALA A 121 -4.30 1.40 -14.19
C ALA A 121 -4.88 2.81 -14.36
N LYS A 122 -4.18 3.83 -13.85
CA LYS A 122 -4.54 5.25 -14.03
C LYS A 122 -4.10 5.80 -15.40
N GLY A 123 -3.27 5.07 -16.16
CA GLY A 123 -2.65 5.54 -17.40
C GLY A 123 -1.49 6.53 -17.18
N GLU A 124 -0.97 6.60 -15.96
CA GLU A 124 0.14 7.47 -15.57
C GLU A 124 1.51 6.81 -15.81
N LEU A 125 1.55 5.51 -16.08
CA LEU A 125 2.74 4.76 -16.46
C LEU A 125 2.70 4.47 -17.97
N LYS A 126 3.63 5.06 -18.71
CA LYS A 126 3.66 4.95 -20.19
C LYS A 126 4.22 3.62 -20.68
N THR A 127 5.17 3.05 -19.95
CA THR A 127 5.86 1.79 -20.29
C THR A 127 6.02 0.96 -19.03
N CYS A 128 6.02 -0.38 -19.19
CA CYS A 128 6.33 -1.28 -18.09
C CYS A 128 7.83 -1.18 -17.76
N PRO A 129 8.22 -0.83 -16.53
CA PRO A 129 9.62 -0.77 -16.14
C PRO A 129 10.31 -2.13 -16.27
N ALA A 130 11.53 -2.15 -16.83
CA ALA A 130 12.29 -3.40 -16.98
C ALA A 130 12.50 -4.17 -15.66
N PRO A 131 12.75 -3.50 -14.51
CA PRO A 131 12.83 -4.20 -13.22
C PRO A 131 11.54 -4.92 -12.83
N LEU A 132 10.37 -4.38 -13.19
CA LEU A 132 9.09 -5.06 -12.93
C LEU A 132 8.95 -6.35 -13.74
N LEU A 133 9.40 -6.35 -14.98
CA LEU A 133 9.43 -7.58 -15.80
C LEU A 133 10.38 -8.63 -15.24
N ALA A 134 11.49 -8.20 -14.62
CA ALA A 134 12.45 -9.12 -14.00
C ALA A 134 11.84 -9.88 -12.81
N LEU A 135 10.88 -9.28 -12.10
CA LEU A 135 10.17 -9.92 -10.98
C LEU A 135 9.29 -11.11 -11.38
N LEU A 136 8.98 -11.29 -12.67
CA LEU A 136 8.32 -12.53 -13.15
C LEU A 136 9.18 -13.78 -12.91
N LYS A 137 10.49 -13.60 -12.60
CA LYS A 137 11.45 -14.66 -12.26
C LYS A 137 11.93 -14.53 -10.81
N ASP A 138 11.21 -13.80 -9.96
CA ASP A 138 11.56 -13.65 -8.55
C ASP A 138 11.56 -15.03 -7.87
N ALA A 139 12.50 -15.25 -6.97
CA ALA A 139 12.59 -16.47 -6.18
C ALA A 139 11.44 -16.57 -5.16
N ASP A 140 10.86 -15.45 -4.78
CA ASP A 140 9.68 -15.37 -3.93
C ASP A 140 8.46 -15.05 -4.81
N PRO A 141 7.58 -16.04 -5.10
CA PRO A 141 6.48 -15.90 -6.06
C PRO A 141 5.25 -15.19 -5.47
N THR A 142 5.45 -14.09 -4.76
CA THR A 142 4.32 -13.31 -4.21
C THR A 142 3.63 -12.42 -5.23
#